data_f71e5ed22c23715d62f9f73f7c814d44
#
_entry.id   f71e5ed22c23715d62f9f73f7c814d44
#
_cell.length_a   1.000
_cell.length_b   1.000
_cell.length_c   1.000
_cell.angle_alpha   90.00
_cell.angle_beta   90.00
_cell.angle_gamma   90.00
#
_symmetry.space_group_name_H-M   'P 1'
#
loop_
_entity.id
_entity.type
_entity.pdbx_description
1 polymer ?
#
loop_
_entity_poly.entity_id
_entity_poly.type
_entity_poly.pdbx_seq_one_letter_code
_entity_poly.pdbx_strand_id
1 'polypeptide(L)'
;QLVNRASPSDGLFIAESPLVIGRALDAGCQPVSFLMEAKHVAGKGRELLDRCGDVPVFAAEEEVLCALTGFHLTRGMLCAMKRPPALAPEEACRNARRVAVLENVMNPTNLGAIFRSAAALGIEAVLLTEAGSDPLYRRALRVSMGNVFLVPWAYLPQDRPWTEFLRERGFKTAAMALREDSLL
;
A
#
# COMPACT_ATOMS: atom_id res chain seq x y z
N GLN A 1 20.12 -4.87 -0.52
CA GLN A 1 19.23 -4.96 -1.71
C GLN A 1 17.84 -5.53 -1.39
N LEU A 2 17.66 -6.31 -0.32
CA LEU A 2 16.37 -6.93 0.07
C LEU A 2 15.30 -5.94 0.54
N VAL A 3 15.67 -4.78 1.06
CA VAL A 3 14.73 -3.85 1.73
C VAL A 3 14.01 -2.92 0.74
N ASN A 4 14.52 -2.75 -0.46
CA ASN A 4 13.94 -1.83 -1.46
C ASN A 4 13.13 -2.51 -2.58
N ARG A 5 13.18 -3.84 -2.66
CA ARG A 5 12.48 -4.62 -3.68
C ARG A 5 12.04 -5.98 -3.12
N ALA A 6 11.01 -5.99 -2.31
CA ALA A 6 10.14 -7.16 -2.40
C ALA A 6 9.52 -7.06 -3.79
N SER A 7 10.08 -7.81 -4.74
CA SER A 7 9.54 -7.87 -6.09
C SER A 7 8.11 -8.38 -6.02
N PRO A 8 7.18 -7.89 -6.83
CA PRO A 8 5.87 -8.54 -7.00
C PRO A 8 5.98 -10.05 -7.25
N SER A 9 7.07 -10.50 -7.90
CA SER A 9 7.37 -11.92 -8.14
C SER A 9 7.62 -12.73 -6.85
N ASP A 10 8.05 -12.12 -5.76
CA ASP A 10 8.39 -12.84 -4.53
C ASP A 10 7.18 -13.07 -3.61
N GLY A 11 6.01 -12.58 -4.01
CA GLY A 11 4.78 -12.71 -3.23
C GLY A 11 4.82 -12.01 -1.87
N LEU A 12 5.80 -11.11 -1.63
CA LEU A 12 6.02 -10.40 -0.37
C LEU A 12 5.95 -8.88 -0.58
N PHE A 13 5.71 -8.17 0.52
CA PHE A 13 5.91 -6.73 0.64
C PHE A 13 6.47 -6.37 2.02
N ILE A 14 7.02 -5.16 2.15
CA ILE A 14 7.58 -4.67 3.41
C ILE A 14 6.71 -3.55 3.97
N ALA A 15 6.12 -3.79 5.13
CA ALA A 15 5.43 -2.79 5.93
C ALA A 15 6.43 -2.11 6.89
N GLU A 16 6.45 -0.78 6.92
CA GLU A 16 7.33 0.01 7.79
C GLU A 16 6.48 0.81 8.79
N SER A 17 6.76 0.72 10.06
CA SER A 17 6.12 1.37 11.21
C SER A 17 4.99 0.57 11.85
N PRO A 18 4.77 0.75 13.17
CA PRO A 18 3.68 0.10 13.89
C PRO A 18 2.30 0.33 13.26
N LEU A 19 2.03 1.57 12.83
CA LEU A 19 0.76 1.94 12.23
C LEU A 19 0.49 1.20 10.91
N VAL A 20 1.49 1.16 10.01
CA VAL A 20 1.32 0.49 8.71
C VAL A 20 1.21 -1.01 8.88
N ILE A 21 2.01 -1.60 9.78
CA ILE A 21 1.95 -3.03 10.11
C ILE A 21 0.59 -3.37 10.70
N GLY A 22 0.10 -2.59 11.67
CA GLY A 22 -1.21 -2.78 12.29
C GLY A 22 -2.34 -2.76 11.26
N ARG A 23 -2.36 -1.79 10.35
CA ARG A 23 -3.35 -1.70 9.26
C ARG A 23 -3.28 -2.87 8.29
N ALA A 24 -2.08 -3.35 7.99
CA ALA A 24 -1.90 -4.54 7.15
C ALA A 24 -2.45 -5.81 7.84
N LEU A 25 -2.20 -5.97 9.13
CA LEU A 25 -2.76 -7.06 9.95
C LEU A 25 -4.29 -6.97 10.03
N ASP A 26 -4.84 -5.78 10.22
CA ASP A 26 -6.30 -5.54 10.24
C ASP A 26 -6.94 -5.89 8.89
N ALA A 27 -6.21 -5.69 7.79
CA ALA A 27 -6.62 -6.11 6.44
C ALA A 27 -6.39 -7.61 6.14
N GLY A 28 -5.95 -8.41 7.14
CA GLY A 28 -5.75 -9.84 7.00
C GLY A 28 -4.43 -10.26 6.33
N CYS A 29 -3.48 -9.32 6.14
CA CYS A 29 -2.16 -9.66 5.61
C CYS A 29 -1.38 -10.54 6.60
N GLN A 30 -0.73 -11.59 6.11
CA GLN A 30 0.00 -12.54 6.92
C GLN A 30 1.45 -12.08 7.13
N PRO A 31 1.92 -11.88 8.37
CA PRO A 31 3.31 -11.58 8.66
C PRO A 31 4.20 -12.80 8.42
N VAL A 32 5.42 -12.56 7.96
CA VAL A 32 6.45 -13.60 7.70
C VAL A 32 7.63 -13.44 8.64
N SER A 33 8.07 -12.20 8.87
CA SER A 33 9.15 -11.91 9.83
C SER A 33 9.16 -10.44 10.20
N PHE A 34 9.71 -10.14 11.36
CA PHE A 34 9.97 -8.78 11.82
C PHE A 34 11.45 -8.49 11.87
N LEU A 35 11.81 -7.23 11.59
CA LEU A 35 13.13 -6.66 11.85
C LEU A 35 12.90 -5.35 12.60
N MET A 36 13.45 -5.24 13.83
CA MET A 36 13.21 -4.09 14.68
C MET A 36 14.37 -3.77 15.62
N GLU A 37 14.38 -2.57 16.14
CA GLU A 37 15.29 -2.22 17.22
C GLU A 37 14.95 -3.01 18.50
N ALA A 38 15.98 -3.49 19.22
CA ALA A 38 15.82 -4.31 20.43
C ALA A 38 14.90 -3.66 21.48
N LYS A 39 14.98 -2.34 21.65
CA LYS A 39 14.10 -1.58 22.58
C LYS A 39 12.62 -1.65 22.26
N HIS A 40 12.25 -1.97 21.01
CA HIS A 40 10.84 -2.03 20.60
C HIS A 40 10.20 -3.40 20.80
N VAL A 41 10.98 -4.46 21.03
CA VAL A 41 10.44 -5.81 21.25
C VAL A 41 9.51 -5.85 22.47
N ALA A 42 9.96 -5.29 23.60
CA ALA A 42 9.15 -5.19 24.83
C ALA A 42 8.32 -3.89 24.92
N GLY A 43 8.49 -2.97 23.95
CA GLY A 43 7.83 -1.68 23.92
C GLY A 43 6.75 -1.60 22.84
N LYS A 44 6.91 -0.67 21.90
CA LYS A 44 5.91 -0.37 20.83
C LYS A 44 5.60 -1.55 19.91
N GLY A 45 6.49 -2.56 19.83
CA GLY A 45 6.29 -3.76 19.01
C GLY A 45 5.48 -4.84 19.71
N ARG A 46 5.41 -4.83 21.04
CA ARG A 46 4.83 -5.91 21.84
C ARG A 46 3.41 -6.27 21.42
N GLU A 47 2.54 -5.30 21.35
CA GLU A 47 1.14 -5.50 20.96
C GLU A 47 1.00 -6.11 19.54
N LEU A 48 1.84 -5.70 18.61
CA LEU A 48 1.85 -6.27 17.26
C LEU A 48 2.37 -7.69 17.23
N LEU A 49 3.43 -7.97 18.00
CA LEU A 49 4.01 -9.31 18.09
C LEU A 49 3.03 -10.31 18.72
N ASP A 50 2.31 -9.89 19.77
CA ASP A 50 1.31 -10.72 20.44
C ASP A 50 0.15 -11.11 19.50
N ARG A 51 -0.10 -10.32 18.44
CA ARG A 51 -1.09 -10.63 17.39
C ARG A 51 -0.59 -11.60 16.32
N CYS A 52 0.72 -11.82 16.24
CA CYS A 52 1.35 -12.52 15.11
C CYS A 52 1.77 -13.97 15.43
N GLY A 53 1.65 -14.43 16.68
CA GLY A 53 2.07 -15.78 17.08
C GLY A 53 3.58 -16.02 16.91
N ASP A 54 3.98 -17.20 16.47
CA ASP A 54 5.39 -17.63 16.37
C ASP A 54 6.13 -17.14 15.12
N VAL A 55 5.90 -15.87 14.72
CA VAL A 55 6.60 -15.27 13.59
C VAL A 55 8.02 -14.87 14.00
N PRO A 56 9.07 -15.20 13.20
CA PRO A 56 10.45 -14.83 13.50
C PRO A 56 10.63 -13.35 13.73
N VAL A 57 11.29 -12.98 14.82
CA VAL A 57 11.62 -11.60 15.20
C VAL A 57 13.14 -11.44 15.25
N PHE A 58 13.67 -10.63 14.35
CA PHE A 58 15.07 -10.24 14.33
C PHE A 58 15.21 -8.90 15.01
N ALA A 59 15.94 -8.83 16.12
CA ALA A 59 16.14 -7.62 16.89
C ALA A 59 17.63 -7.31 16.97
N ALA A 60 17.97 -6.04 16.80
CA ALA A 60 19.35 -5.55 16.93
C ALA A 60 19.36 -4.07 17.34
N GLU A 61 20.55 -3.57 17.67
CA GLU A 61 20.76 -2.16 17.90
C GLU A 61 20.68 -1.34 16.60
N GLU A 62 20.37 -0.06 16.72
CA GLU A 62 20.12 0.83 15.58
C GLU A 62 21.25 0.83 14.55
N GLU A 63 22.51 0.80 15.02
CA GLU A 63 23.70 0.80 14.15
C GLU A 63 23.75 -0.42 13.24
N VAL A 64 23.45 -1.61 13.79
CA VAL A 64 23.39 -2.87 13.05
C VAL A 64 22.25 -2.85 12.03
N LEU A 65 21.10 -2.37 12.45
CA LEU A 65 19.94 -2.24 11.56
C LEU A 65 20.21 -1.27 10.42
N CYS A 66 20.86 -0.15 10.71
CA CYS A 66 21.25 0.84 9.72
C CYS A 66 22.25 0.26 8.69
N ALA A 67 23.22 -0.51 9.15
CA ALA A 67 24.16 -1.21 8.28
C ALA A 67 23.47 -2.25 7.37
N LEU A 68 22.51 -2.99 7.90
CA LEU A 68 21.76 -4.01 7.15
C LEU A 68 20.79 -3.39 6.13
N THR A 69 20.08 -2.34 6.51
CA THR A 69 19.02 -1.76 5.68
C THR A 69 19.53 -0.69 4.72
N GLY A 70 20.66 -0.06 5.03
CA GLY A 70 21.22 1.09 4.31
C GLY A 70 20.50 2.41 4.62
N PHE A 71 19.66 2.47 5.66
CA PHE A 71 18.99 3.68 6.13
C PHE A 71 18.59 3.58 7.61
N HIS A 72 18.37 4.72 8.24
CA HIS A 72 17.86 4.76 9.62
C HIS A 72 16.38 4.32 9.67
N LEU A 73 16.08 3.34 10.51
CA LEU A 73 14.71 2.88 10.81
C LEU A 73 14.00 3.90 11.72
N THR A 74 13.69 5.08 11.19
CA THR A 74 13.11 6.19 11.96
C THR A 74 11.83 5.83 12.73
N ARG A 75 11.18 4.73 12.38
CA ARG A 75 9.98 4.22 13.05
C ARG A 75 10.20 2.88 13.75
N GLY A 76 11.43 2.41 13.78
CA GLY A 76 11.95 1.35 14.62
C GLY A 76 11.59 -0.07 14.23
N MET A 77 10.74 -0.30 13.21
CA MET A 77 10.40 -1.67 12.81
C MET A 77 9.96 -1.80 11.34
N LEU A 78 10.30 -2.97 10.78
CA LEU A 78 9.84 -3.48 9.50
C LEU A 78 9.16 -4.84 9.71
N CYS A 79 8.18 -5.16 8.88
CA CYS A 79 7.59 -6.48 8.79
C CYS A 79 7.54 -6.93 7.33
N ALA A 80 8.11 -8.07 7.03
CA ALA A 80 7.88 -8.76 5.76
C ALA A 80 6.52 -9.46 5.85
N MET A 81 5.67 -9.26 4.87
CA MET A 81 4.31 -9.78 4.86
C MET A 81 3.99 -10.40 3.50
N LYS A 82 3.13 -11.42 3.48
CA LYS A 82 2.62 -11.99 2.23
C LYS A 82 1.70 -11.00 1.54
N ARG A 83 1.83 -10.89 0.23
CA ARG A 83 0.91 -10.07 -0.58
C ARG A 83 -0.49 -10.68 -0.53
N PRO A 84 -1.52 -9.86 -0.29
CA PRO A 84 -2.89 -10.35 -0.43
C PRO A 84 -3.16 -10.70 -1.91
N PRO A 85 -4.13 -11.58 -2.18
CA PRO A 85 -4.61 -11.81 -3.54
C PRO A 85 -5.02 -10.49 -4.20
N ALA A 86 -4.71 -10.36 -5.50
CA ALA A 86 -5.16 -9.21 -6.27
C ALA A 86 -6.69 -9.17 -6.35
N LEU A 87 -7.28 -8.02 -6.05
CA LEU A 87 -8.71 -7.82 -6.19
C LEU A 87 -9.05 -7.64 -7.67
N ALA A 88 -10.15 -8.24 -8.12
CA ALA A 88 -10.67 -7.95 -9.45
C ALA A 88 -11.26 -6.52 -9.50
N PRO A 89 -11.09 -5.77 -10.61
CA PRO A 89 -11.60 -4.41 -10.70
C PRO A 89 -13.11 -4.32 -10.54
N GLU A 90 -13.84 -5.35 -10.95
CA GLU A 90 -15.28 -5.50 -10.72
C GLU A 90 -15.62 -5.54 -9.24
N GLU A 91 -14.82 -6.28 -8.49
CA GLU A 91 -15.02 -6.44 -7.06
C GLU A 91 -14.66 -5.16 -6.30
N ALA A 92 -13.56 -4.51 -6.67
CA ALA A 92 -13.17 -3.24 -6.09
C ALA A 92 -14.25 -2.16 -6.26
N CYS A 93 -14.98 -2.17 -7.40
CA CYS A 93 -16.03 -1.19 -7.72
C CYS A 93 -17.43 -1.59 -7.31
N ARG A 94 -17.66 -2.81 -6.78
CA ARG A 94 -19.00 -3.41 -6.59
C ARG A 94 -20.01 -2.47 -5.92
N ASN A 95 -19.61 -1.73 -4.91
CA ASN A 95 -20.47 -0.82 -4.16
C ASN A 95 -19.99 0.63 -4.21
N ALA A 96 -19.00 0.92 -5.06
CA ALA A 96 -18.39 2.23 -5.10
C ALA A 96 -19.25 3.21 -5.92
N ARG A 97 -19.46 4.40 -5.39
CA ARG A 97 -20.08 5.54 -6.08
C ARG A 97 -19.03 6.55 -6.55
N ARG A 98 -17.88 6.56 -5.91
CA ARG A 98 -16.75 7.44 -6.24
C ARG A 98 -15.49 6.62 -6.37
N VAL A 99 -14.92 6.64 -7.56
CA VAL A 99 -13.74 5.88 -7.93
C VAL A 99 -12.67 6.84 -8.44
N ALA A 100 -11.44 6.67 -7.99
CA ALA A 100 -10.28 7.36 -8.57
C ALA A 100 -9.56 6.41 -9.54
N VAL A 101 -9.26 6.91 -10.74
CA VAL A 101 -8.43 6.21 -11.72
C VAL A 101 -7.05 6.85 -11.76
N LEU A 102 -6.03 6.04 -11.56
CA LEU A 102 -4.63 6.47 -11.55
C LEU A 102 -3.93 5.93 -12.80
N GLU A 103 -3.78 6.80 -13.78
CA GLU A 103 -3.14 6.45 -15.03
C GLU A 103 -1.64 6.76 -14.95
N ASN A 104 -0.81 5.72 -15.05
CA ASN A 104 0.65 5.82 -15.11
C ASN A 104 1.30 6.62 -13.98
N VAL A 105 0.80 6.51 -12.76
CA VAL A 105 1.41 7.18 -11.61
C VAL A 105 2.68 6.43 -11.19
N MET A 106 3.82 6.85 -11.75
CA MET A 106 5.11 6.17 -11.58
C MET A 106 5.79 6.43 -10.23
N ASN A 107 5.54 7.59 -9.62
CA ASN A 107 6.20 7.96 -8.36
C ASN A 107 5.47 7.35 -7.16
N PRO A 108 6.10 6.45 -6.38
CA PRO A 108 5.46 5.80 -5.24
C PRO A 108 5.10 6.79 -4.11
N THR A 109 5.77 7.95 -4.02
CA THR A 109 5.40 9.01 -3.08
C THR A 109 4.07 9.64 -3.48
N ASN A 110 3.88 9.95 -4.77
CA ASN A 110 2.62 10.49 -5.28
C ASN A 110 1.50 9.47 -5.11
N LEU A 111 1.76 8.20 -5.46
CA LEU A 111 0.80 7.12 -5.26
C LEU A 111 0.34 7.02 -3.80
N GLY A 112 1.28 7.02 -2.86
CA GLY A 112 0.96 6.98 -1.43
C GLY A 112 0.17 8.21 -0.96
N ALA A 113 0.50 9.42 -1.45
CA ALA A 113 -0.22 10.65 -1.15
C ALA A 113 -1.66 10.60 -1.69
N ILE A 114 -1.86 10.06 -2.89
CA ILE A 114 -3.19 9.89 -3.49
C ILE A 114 -4.04 8.93 -2.64
N PHE A 115 -3.52 7.77 -2.24
CA PHE A 115 -4.26 6.85 -1.36
C PHE A 115 -4.63 7.49 -0.02
N ARG A 116 -3.74 8.30 0.54
CA ARG A 116 -4.03 9.05 1.77
C ARG A 116 -5.16 10.06 1.56
N SER A 117 -5.14 10.80 0.47
CA SER A 117 -6.19 11.77 0.11
C SER A 117 -7.50 11.06 -0.24
N ALA A 118 -7.43 9.94 -0.98
CA ALA A 118 -8.59 9.14 -1.34
C ALA A 118 -9.35 8.66 -0.09
N ALA A 119 -8.63 8.12 0.90
CA ALA A 119 -9.24 7.71 2.17
C ALA A 119 -9.89 8.90 2.90
N ALA A 120 -9.23 10.06 2.96
CA ALA A 120 -9.73 11.24 3.64
C ALA A 120 -10.97 11.85 2.95
N LEU A 121 -11.03 11.79 1.61
CA LEU A 121 -12.12 12.35 0.81
C LEU A 121 -13.25 11.36 0.54
N GLY A 122 -13.17 10.14 1.10
CA GLY A 122 -14.17 9.10 0.94
C GLY A 122 -14.28 8.58 -0.48
N ILE A 123 -13.16 8.47 -1.19
CA ILE A 123 -13.07 7.67 -2.42
C ILE A 123 -13.22 6.21 -2.03
N GLU A 124 -14.11 5.50 -2.70
CA GLU A 124 -14.55 4.16 -2.29
C GLU A 124 -13.81 3.05 -3.05
N ALA A 125 -13.13 3.39 -4.15
CA ALA A 125 -12.19 2.49 -4.83
C ALA A 125 -11.12 3.28 -5.60
N VAL A 126 -9.94 2.66 -5.75
CA VAL A 126 -8.84 3.17 -6.57
C VAL A 126 -8.53 2.14 -7.65
N LEU A 127 -8.55 2.56 -8.90
CA LEU A 127 -8.17 1.73 -10.04
C LEU A 127 -6.86 2.25 -10.64
N LEU A 128 -5.98 1.32 -10.99
CA LEU A 128 -4.64 1.64 -11.47
C LEU A 128 -4.39 1.02 -12.84
N THR A 129 -3.61 1.73 -13.68
CA THR A 129 -2.99 1.09 -14.84
C THR A 129 -1.73 0.34 -14.41
N GLU A 130 -1.38 -0.76 -15.08
CA GLU A 130 -0.24 -1.60 -14.71
C GLU A 130 1.12 -0.90 -14.86
N ALA A 131 1.24 0.10 -15.71
CA ALA A 131 2.47 0.84 -15.91
C ALA A 131 2.84 1.75 -14.71
N GLY A 132 1.95 1.89 -13.74
CA GLY A 132 2.17 2.71 -12.55
C GLY A 132 3.01 2.02 -11.47
N SER A 133 3.27 2.75 -10.39
CA SER A 133 3.92 2.22 -9.18
C SER A 133 3.00 1.24 -8.45
N ASP A 134 3.59 0.23 -7.81
CA ASP A 134 2.86 -0.74 -6.99
C ASP A 134 2.41 -0.09 -5.66
N PRO A 135 1.11 -0.16 -5.29
CA PRO A 135 0.61 0.33 -4.01
C PRO A 135 1.26 -0.31 -2.78
N LEU A 136 1.70 -1.56 -2.89
CA LEU A 136 2.38 -2.27 -1.81
C LEU A 136 3.90 -2.01 -1.78
N TYR A 137 4.40 -1.13 -2.63
CA TYR A 137 5.79 -0.68 -2.52
C TYR A 137 6.00 0.06 -1.20
N ARG A 138 7.07 -0.28 -0.47
CA ARG A 138 7.35 0.22 0.89
C ARG A 138 7.15 1.73 1.04
N ARG A 139 7.62 2.53 0.06
CA ARG A 139 7.48 3.98 0.09
C ARG A 139 6.03 4.44 -0.06
N ALA A 140 5.25 3.80 -0.92
CA ALA A 140 3.83 4.11 -1.09
C ALA A 140 3.05 3.79 0.20
N LEU A 141 3.30 2.63 0.80
CA LEU A 141 2.71 2.24 2.08
C LEU A 141 3.02 3.23 3.21
N ARG A 142 4.30 3.65 3.30
CA ARG A 142 4.74 4.61 4.31
C ARG A 142 4.10 5.99 4.12
N VAL A 143 4.08 6.52 2.90
CA VAL A 143 3.52 7.85 2.59
C VAL A 143 2.01 7.85 2.75
N SER A 144 1.33 6.79 2.34
CA SER A 144 -0.11 6.62 2.57
C SER A 144 -0.45 6.39 4.04
N MET A 145 0.54 6.18 4.91
CA MET A 145 0.34 5.75 6.30
C MET A 145 -0.46 4.43 6.40
N GLY A 146 -0.38 3.56 5.38
CA GLY A 146 -1.13 2.31 5.29
C GLY A 146 -2.58 2.47 4.80
N ASN A 147 -2.99 3.65 4.31
CA ASN A 147 -4.34 3.83 3.74
C ASN A 147 -4.58 2.99 2.48
N VAL A 148 -3.54 2.45 1.87
CA VAL A 148 -3.63 1.43 0.81
C VAL A 148 -4.46 0.21 1.27
N PHE A 149 -4.47 -0.11 2.55
CA PHE A 149 -5.25 -1.22 3.11
C PHE A 149 -6.69 -0.83 3.48
N LEU A 150 -7.03 0.46 3.47
CA LEU A 150 -8.36 0.94 3.83
C LEU A 150 -9.25 1.24 2.62
N VAL A 151 -8.65 1.51 1.47
CA VAL A 151 -9.37 1.80 0.23
C VAL A 151 -9.19 0.62 -0.72
N PRO A 152 -10.25 -0.08 -1.12
CA PRO A 152 -10.17 -1.15 -2.12
C PRO A 152 -9.49 -0.65 -3.39
N TRP A 153 -8.61 -1.46 -3.96
CA TRP A 153 -7.95 -1.10 -5.21
C TRP A 153 -7.69 -2.32 -6.08
N ALA A 154 -7.67 -2.11 -7.39
CA ALA A 154 -7.39 -3.13 -8.38
C ALA A 154 -6.67 -2.53 -9.59
N TYR A 155 -6.02 -3.40 -10.36
CA TYR A 155 -5.54 -3.01 -11.69
C TYR A 155 -6.67 -3.07 -12.71
N LEU A 156 -6.68 -2.11 -13.60
CA LEU A 156 -7.63 -2.03 -14.71
C LEU A 156 -7.36 -3.14 -15.75
N PRO A 157 -8.40 -3.62 -16.43
CA PRO A 157 -8.22 -4.56 -17.52
C PRO A 157 -7.38 -3.94 -18.65
N GLN A 158 -6.54 -4.74 -19.29
CA GLN A 158 -5.66 -4.31 -20.39
C GLN A 158 -6.26 -4.59 -21.77
N ASP A 159 -7.23 -5.47 -21.84
CA ASP A 159 -7.89 -5.95 -23.06
C ASP A 159 -8.88 -4.96 -23.66
N ARG A 160 -9.19 -3.88 -22.95
CA ARG A 160 -10.13 -2.84 -23.37
C ARG A 160 -9.85 -1.47 -22.72
N PRO A 161 -10.38 -0.37 -23.29
CA PRO A 161 -10.27 0.95 -22.69
C PRO A 161 -10.92 0.98 -21.30
N TRP A 162 -10.22 1.49 -20.29
CA TRP A 162 -10.74 1.59 -18.92
C TRP A 162 -11.97 2.51 -18.81
N THR A 163 -12.10 3.50 -19.69
CA THR A 163 -13.29 4.37 -19.79
C THR A 163 -14.55 3.58 -20.18
N GLU A 164 -14.42 2.57 -21.02
CA GLU A 164 -15.51 1.67 -21.40
C GLU A 164 -15.91 0.78 -20.22
N PHE A 165 -14.94 0.19 -19.55
CA PHE A 165 -15.14 -0.59 -18.31
C PHE A 165 -15.96 0.18 -17.26
N LEU A 166 -15.66 1.47 -17.03
CA LEU A 166 -16.38 2.30 -16.09
C LEU A 166 -17.77 2.71 -16.57
N ARG A 167 -17.92 3.03 -17.87
CA ARG A 167 -19.20 3.41 -18.47
C ARG A 167 -20.23 2.27 -18.38
N GLU A 168 -19.83 1.04 -18.65
CA GLU A 168 -20.69 -0.14 -18.53
C GLU A 168 -21.22 -0.33 -17.09
N ARG A 169 -20.52 0.19 -16.09
CA ARG A 169 -20.91 0.16 -14.68
C ARG A 169 -21.64 1.42 -14.21
N GLY A 170 -22.02 2.28 -15.15
CA GLY A 170 -22.79 3.47 -14.87
C GLY A 170 -22.01 4.66 -14.32
N PHE A 171 -20.66 4.60 -14.30
CA PHE A 171 -19.85 5.73 -13.87
C PHE A 171 -19.79 6.81 -14.95
N LYS A 172 -19.88 8.06 -14.51
CA LYS A 172 -19.49 9.24 -15.30
C LYS A 172 -18.02 9.52 -15.01
N THR A 173 -17.24 9.72 -16.07
CA THR A 173 -15.80 10.02 -15.96
C THR A 173 -15.55 11.51 -16.04
N ALA A 174 -14.65 12.01 -15.19
CA ALA A 174 -14.13 13.36 -15.24
C ALA A 174 -12.60 13.31 -15.20
N ALA A 175 -11.94 14.01 -16.10
CA ALA A 175 -10.49 14.11 -16.10
C ALA A 175 -10.05 15.31 -15.26
N MET A 176 -9.09 15.10 -14.37
CA MET A 176 -8.41 16.18 -13.65
C MET A 176 -7.26 16.70 -14.52
N ALA A 177 -7.58 17.58 -15.45
CA ALA A 177 -6.63 18.13 -16.41
C ALA A 177 -6.60 19.66 -16.35
N LEU A 178 -5.43 20.24 -16.60
CA LEU A 178 -5.27 21.70 -16.73
C LEU A 178 -5.72 22.11 -18.15
N ARG A 179 -6.97 22.54 -18.27
CA ARG A 179 -7.55 23.03 -19.53
C ARG A 179 -8.33 24.31 -19.28
N GLU A 180 -8.37 25.19 -20.28
CA GLU A 180 -9.10 26.46 -20.22
C GLU A 180 -10.62 26.27 -20.10
N ASP A 181 -11.15 25.14 -20.62
CA ASP A 181 -12.55 24.74 -20.60
C ASP A 181 -12.93 23.84 -19.41
N SER A 182 -12.10 23.83 -18.34
CA SER A 182 -12.36 23.03 -17.14
C SER A 182 -13.61 23.50 -16.42
N LEU A 183 -14.41 22.55 -15.93
CA LEU A 183 -15.51 22.83 -15.00
C LEU A 183 -14.91 23.18 -13.64
N LEU A 184 -15.10 24.38 -13.15
CA LEU A 184 -14.79 24.84 -11.80
C LEU A 184 -16.08 24.99 -11.01
#